data_db5aeafd2f5ced4f9161c444d2802608
#
_entry.id   db5aeafd2f5ced4f9161c444d2802608
#
_cell.length_a   1.000
_cell.length_b   1.000
_cell.length_c   1.000
_cell.angle_alpha   90.00
_cell.angle_beta   90.00
_cell.angle_gamma   90.00
#
_symmetry.space_group_name_H-M   'P 1'
#
loop_
_entity.id
_entity.type
_entity.pdbx_description
1 polymer ?
#
loop_
_entity_poly.entity_id
_entity_poly.type
_entity_poly.pdbx_seq_one_letter_code
_entity_poly.pdbx_strand_id
1 'polypeptide(L)' 'MKASDGLLPQEFADLCGVSKDTLLYYDKIGLFSPELVAENGYRVYSLDQVHTFDLLLLLRDSRLPLKQMK' A
#
# COMPACT_ATOMS: atom_id res chain seq x y z
N MET A 1 13.51 -16.49 -1.83
CA MET A 1 13.18 -16.13 -1.79
C MET A 1 12.64 -15.48 -2.35
N LYS A 2 12.39 -15.17 -2.91
CA LYS A 2 11.89 -14.67 -3.23
C LYS A 2 10.68 -14.62 -3.19
N ALA A 3 10.11 -15.52 -3.65
CA ALA A 3 8.71 -15.54 -3.42
C ALA A 3 8.39 -15.10 -2.04
N SER A 4 9.22 -15.46 -1.17
CA SER A 4 9.03 -15.06 0.21
C SER A 4 9.04 -13.56 0.38
N ASP A 5 9.54 -12.86 -0.61
CA ASP A 5 9.59 -11.41 -0.54
C ASP A 5 8.33 -10.78 -1.08
N GLY A 6 7.52 -11.56 -1.75
CA GLY A 6 6.33 -11.02 -2.36
C GLY A 6 5.14 -11.14 -1.45
N LEU A 7 4.34 -10.10 -1.41
CA LEU A 7 3.13 -10.07 -0.60
C LEU A 7 1.93 -9.93 -1.50
N LEU A 8 0.93 -10.75 -1.26
CA LEU A 8 -0.33 -10.59 -1.97
C LEU A 8 -1.07 -9.39 -1.41
N PRO A 9 -2.02 -8.83 -2.16
CA PRO A 9 -2.71 -7.64 -1.69
C PRO A 9 -3.29 -7.75 -0.29
N GLN A 10 -3.90 -8.89 0.02
CA GLN A 10 -4.49 -9.06 1.33
C GLN A 10 -3.43 -9.04 2.42
N GLU A 11 -2.31 -9.70 2.16
CA GLU A 11 -1.23 -9.74 3.13
C GLU A 11 -0.65 -8.36 3.37
N PHE A 12 -0.46 -7.64 2.29
CA PHE A 12 0.10 -6.30 2.38
C PHE A 12 -0.87 -5.37 3.12
N ALA A 13 -2.13 -5.46 2.79
CA ALA A 13 -3.14 -4.64 3.44
C ALA A 13 -3.19 -4.92 4.94
N ASP A 14 -3.11 -6.19 5.30
CA ASP A 14 -3.12 -6.57 6.70
C ASP A 14 -1.94 -5.95 7.45
N LEU A 15 -0.78 -5.99 6.84
CA LEU A 15 0.40 -5.41 7.45
C LEU A 15 0.28 -3.90 7.62
N CYS A 16 -0.38 -3.27 6.69
CA CYS A 16 -0.52 -1.81 6.73
C CYS A 16 -1.72 -1.36 7.53
N GLY A 17 -2.56 -2.28 7.92
CA GLY A 17 -3.72 -1.91 8.73
C GLY A 17 -4.85 -1.29 7.94
N VAL A 18 -4.95 -1.63 6.67
CA VAL A 18 -6.04 -1.11 5.83
C VAL A 18 -6.76 -2.27 5.18
N SER A 19 -7.89 -1.99 4.55
CA SER A 19 -8.60 -3.03 3.85
C SER A 19 -7.97 -3.25 2.48
N LYS A 20 -8.20 -4.44 1.95
CA LYS A 20 -7.70 -4.75 0.61
C LYS A 20 -8.32 -3.80 -0.41
N ASP A 21 -9.57 -3.46 -0.21
CA ASP A 21 -10.25 -2.55 -1.13
C ASP A 21 -9.56 -1.20 -1.19
N THR A 22 -9.13 -0.69 -0.04
CA THR A 22 -8.41 0.56 0.01
C THR A 22 -7.12 0.48 -0.80
N LEU A 23 -6.40 -0.62 -0.61
CA LEU A 23 -5.14 -0.81 -1.31
C LEU A 23 -5.36 -0.87 -2.83
N LEU A 24 -6.36 -1.61 -3.24
CA LEU A 24 -6.66 -1.74 -4.66
C LEU A 24 -7.15 -0.42 -5.25
N TYR A 25 -7.86 0.34 -4.45
CA TYR A 25 -8.32 1.65 -4.90
C TYR A 25 -7.13 2.57 -5.19
N TYR A 26 -6.13 2.54 -4.32
CA TYR A 26 -4.94 3.37 -4.54
C TYR A 26 -4.21 2.97 -5.81
N ASP A 27 -4.21 1.68 -6.11
CA ASP A 27 -3.61 1.22 -7.35
C ASP A 27 -4.42 1.73 -8.55
N LYS A 28 -5.72 1.68 -8.41
CA LYS A 28 -6.61 2.09 -9.49
C LYS A 28 -6.42 3.55 -9.87
N ILE A 29 -6.24 4.40 -8.87
CA ILE A 29 -6.07 5.83 -9.14
C ILE A 29 -4.62 6.21 -9.38
N GLY A 30 -3.72 5.24 -9.37
CA GLY A 30 -2.33 5.51 -9.65
C GLY A 30 -1.55 6.12 -8.50
N LEU A 31 -2.10 6.07 -7.31
CA LEU A 31 -1.45 6.67 -6.16
C LEU A 31 -0.41 5.73 -5.56
N PHE A 32 -0.70 4.45 -5.51
CA PHE A 32 0.21 3.46 -4.96
C PHE A 32 -0.03 2.12 -5.64
N SER A 33 0.98 1.65 -6.34
CA SER A 33 0.87 0.44 -7.14
C SER A 33 1.79 -0.64 -6.63
N PRO A 34 1.48 -1.91 -6.93
CA PRO A 34 2.34 -3.01 -6.52
C PRO A 34 3.68 -2.95 -7.22
N GLU A 35 4.64 -3.62 -6.64
CA GLU A 35 5.97 -3.66 -7.21
C GLU A 35 5.94 -4.33 -8.58
N LEU A 36 5.13 -5.36 -8.70
CA LEU A 36 4.97 -6.01 -9.98
C LEU A 36 3.62 -6.67 -10.08
N VAL A 37 3.23 -6.98 -11.29
CA VAL A 37 2.03 -7.74 -11.55
C VAL A 37 2.45 -8.99 -12.30
N ALA A 38 2.14 -10.15 -11.73
CA ALA A 38 2.53 -11.40 -12.34
C ALA A 38 1.76 -11.63 -13.63
N GLU A 39 2.23 -12.58 -14.41
CA GLU A 39 1.63 -12.85 -15.71
C GLU A 39 0.15 -13.20 -15.59
N ASN A 40 -0.21 -13.85 -14.50
CA ASN A 40 -1.60 -14.23 -14.31
C ASN A 40 -2.45 -13.10 -13.72
N GLY A 41 -1.89 -11.91 -13.62
CA GLY A 41 -2.63 -10.77 -13.15
C GLY A 41 -2.57 -10.54 -11.66
N TYR A 42 -1.85 -11.39 -10.93
CA TYR A 42 -1.72 -11.21 -9.50
C TYR A 42 -0.83 -10.04 -9.18
N ARG A 43 -1.29 -9.22 -8.27
CA ARG A 43 -0.48 -8.10 -7.79
C ARG A 43 0.44 -8.58 -6.69
N VAL A 44 1.69 -8.14 -6.73
CA VAL A 44 2.68 -8.54 -5.75
C VAL A 44 3.34 -7.30 -5.19
N TYR A 45 3.26 -7.12 -3.89
CA TYR A 45 3.87 -6.00 -3.19
C TYR A 45 5.12 -6.48 -2.48
N SER A 46 6.02 -5.56 -2.16
CA SER A 46 7.24 -5.91 -1.44
C SER A 46 7.17 -5.37 -0.02
N LEU A 47 8.02 -5.93 0.84
CA LEU A 47 8.11 -5.43 2.21
C LEU A 47 8.57 -3.99 2.25
N ASP A 48 9.45 -3.62 1.32
CA ASP A 48 9.90 -2.24 1.25
C ASP A 48 8.74 -1.29 1.02
N GLN A 49 7.75 -1.75 0.30
CA GLN A 49 6.60 -0.92 0.02
C GLN A 49 5.75 -0.65 1.25
N VAL A 50 5.88 -1.49 2.28
CA VAL A 50 5.15 -1.24 3.52
C VAL A 50 5.55 0.11 4.10
N HIS A 51 6.84 0.41 4.09
CA HIS A 51 7.30 1.69 4.61
C HIS A 51 6.77 2.84 3.76
N THR A 52 6.81 2.68 2.46
CA THR A 52 6.33 3.71 1.57
C THR A 52 4.84 3.96 1.78
N PHE A 53 4.09 2.88 1.92
CA PHE A 53 2.66 3.01 2.11
C PHE A 53 2.34 3.65 3.46
N ASP A 54 3.11 3.29 4.49
CA ASP A 54 2.93 3.90 5.79
C ASP A 54 3.15 5.40 5.73
N LEU A 55 4.18 5.82 5.01
CA LEU A 55 4.43 7.24 4.85
C LEU A 55 3.29 7.92 4.12
N LEU A 56 2.76 7.24 3.12
CA LEU A 56 1.65 7.77 2.38
C LEU A 56 0.45 8.00 3.27
N LEU A 57 0.14 7.02 4.11
CA LEU A 57 -0.97 7.14 5.03
C LEU A 57 -0.72 8.25 6.04
N LEU A 58 0.51 8.36 6.48
CA LEU A 58 0.86 9.37 7.45
C LEU A 58 0.68 10.77 6.87
N LEU A 59 1.13 10.96 5.66
CA LEU A 59 0.98 12.24 5.01
C LEU A 59 -0.49 12.60 4.83
N ARG A 60 -1.25 11.61 4.49
CA ARG A 60 -2.66 11.81 4.29
C ARG A 60 -3.35 12.21 5.58
N ASP A 61 -3.03 11.51 6.66
CA ASP A 61 -3.62 11.78 7.95
C ASP A 61 -3.14 13.09 8.54
N SER A 62 -1.86 13.36 8.39
CA SER A 62 -1.30 14.56 9.02
C SER A 62 -1.82 15.82 8.38
N ARG A 63 -2.32 15.70 7.19
CA ARG A 63 -2.87 16.85 6.52
C ARG A 63 -4.00 17.46 7.34
N LEU A 64 -4.81 16.61 7.93
CA LEU A 64 -5.93 17.09 8.73
C LEU A 64 -5.47 17.72 10.02
N PRO A 65 -4.61 17.06 10.79
CA PRO A 65 -4.14 17.66 12.03
C PRO A 65 -3.44 18.98 11.81
N LEU A 66 -2.69 19.08 10.74
CA LEU A 66 -1.97 20.31 10.46
C LEU A 66 -2.92 21.47 10.31
N LYS A 67 -3.98 21.24 9.62
CA LYS A 67 -4.95 22.28 9.41
C LYS A 67 -5.59 22.71 10.70
N GLN A 68 -5.84 21.76 11.54
CA GLN A 68 -6.49 22.07 12.80
C GLN A 68 -5.58 22.81 13.74
N MET A 69 -4.32 22.55 13.63
CA MET A 69 -3.37 23.22 14.50
C MET A 69 -3.19 24.65 14.14
N LYS A 70 -3.57 24.95 12.96
CA LYS A 70 -3.49 26.34 12.57
C LYS A 70 -4.64 27.12 13.12
#